data_d93cc2aa89e9f91a9955dbe4b3fe3367
#
_entry.id   d93cc2aa89e9f91a9955dbe4b3fe3367
#
_cell.length_a   1.000
_cell.length_b   1.000
_cell.length_c   1.000
_cell.angle_alpha   90.00
_cell.angle_beta   90.00
_cell.angle_gamma   90.00
#
_symmetry.space_group_name_H-M   'P 1'
#
loop_
_entity.id
_entity.type
_entity.pdbx_description
1 polymer ?
#
loop_
_entity_poly.entity_id
_entity_poly.type
_entity_poly.pdbx_seq_one_letter_code
_entity_poly.pdbx_strand_id
1 'polypeptide(L)'
;VFPHARNIYEFGWMYDAFMHYQARYSLDNPRGGWNGIHLSPSRDLGGNLYTYKLGGPYEKFSDDDFRKQPFRTTPTAYEGFFLIGQQYAFDYSKGYGFTDEEILGTEEWNNEPLFYVDQVGRFSEGAEGLAKGSHVETGEENSGIRFIKFPWLPESKGLFMNNHVAEIRLSEMYYIVAECLFREGDVAGAAKMLDAVRKRNFPADKWESHSYEKNLSKLTEDEFVDELGREFLGERHRRTDLIRWNRFG
;
A
#
# COMPACT_ATOMS: atom_id res chain seq x y z
N VAL A 1 -10.06 8.84 -17.79
CA VAL A 1 -10.39 9.44 -16.49
C VAL A 1 -11.90 9.54 -16.39
N PHE A 2 -12.52 8.81 -15.46
CA PHE A 2 -13.98 8.87 -15.28
C PHE A 2 -14.34 9.93 -14.23
N PRO A 3 -15.43 10.65 -14.41
CA PRO A 3 -15.85 11.67 -13.46
C PRO A 3 -16.14 11.05 -12.10
N HIS A 4 -15.70 11.70 -11.08
CA HIS A 4 -15.65 11.28 -9.68
C HIS A 4 -17.00 10.91 -9.02
N ALA A 5 -18.13 11.23 -9.62
CA ALA A 5 -19.45 10.97 -9.05
C ALA A 5 -19.78 9.46 -8.84
N ARG A 6 -19.03 8.57 -9.48
CA ARG A 6 -19.18 7.11 -9.34
C ARG A 6 -18.07 6.43 -8.55
N ASN A 7 -17.04 7.16 -8.17
CA ASN A 7 -15.84 6.57 -7.58
C ASN A 7 -16.09 5.90 -6.23
N ILE A 8 -17.13 6.28 -5.51
CA ILE A 8 -17.52 5.60 -4.28
C ILE A 8 -17.93 4.14 -4.52
N TYR A 9 -18.69 3.90 -5.57
CA TYR A 9 -19.13 2.53 -5.84
C TYR A 9 -18.00 1.64 -6.40
N GLU A 10 -16.95 2.25 -6.98
CA GLU A 10 -15.86 1.50 -7.59
C GLU A 10 -14.59 1.47 -6.76
N PHE A 11 -14.31 2.51 -5.97
CA PHE A 11 -13.07 2.65 -5.22
C PHE A 11 -13.25 3.11 -3.76
N GLY A 12 -14.33 3.76 -3.42
CA GLY A 12 -14.63 4.12 -2.04
C GLY A 12 -14.69 2.91 -1.13
N TRP A 13 -15.17 1.77 -1.65
CA TRP A 13 -15.17 0.53 -0.89
C TRP A 13 -13.75 0.02 -0.56
N MET A 14 -12.75 0.26 -1.41
CA MET A 14 -11.37 -0.10 -1.09
C MET A 14 -10.86 0.74 0.07
N TYR A 15 -11.13 2.04 0.06
CA TYR A 15 -10.78 2.91 1.16
C TYR A 15 -11.46 2.45 2.46
N ASP A 16 -12.78 2.29 2.45
CA ASP A 16 -13.56 1.86 3.61
C ASP A 16 -13.11 0.46 4.10
N ALA A 17 -12.76 -0.44 3.17
CA ALA A 17 -12.35 -1.79 3.52
C ALA A 17 -10.98 -1.85 4.22
N PHE A 18 -10.07 -0.95 3.87
CA PHE A 18 -8.73 -0.88 4.48
C PHE A 18 -8.72 -0.07 5.78
N MET A 19 -9.65 0.87 5.94
CA MET A 19 -9.67 1.75 7.11
C MET A 19 -10.34 1.09 8.31
N HIS A 20 -9.77 1.32 9.47
CA HIS A 20 -10.40 0.96 10.72
C HIS A 20 -11.68 1.78 10.92
N TYR A 21 -12.70 1.20 11.55
CA TYR A 21 -13.99 1.90 11.74
C TYR A 21 -13.90 3.09 12.71
N GLN A 22 -12.87 3.21 13.53
CA GLN A 22 -12.55 4.40 14.32
C GLN A 22 -11.74 5.44 13.55
N ALA A 23 -11.13 5.06 12.41
CA ALA A 23 -10.33 5.96 11.61
C ALA A 23 -11.21 6.93 10.82
N ARG A 24 -11.27 8.16 11.26
CA ARG A 24 -12.02 9.24 10.61
C ARG A 24 -11.04 10.14 9.89
N TYR A 25 -10.96 10.00 8.59
CA TYR A 25 -10.03 10.77 7.76
C TYR A 25 -10.66 12.00 7.10
N SER A 26 -11.93 12.29 7.39
CA SER A 26 -12.61 13.50 6.93
C SER A 26 -13.68 13.91 7.93
N LEU A 27 -13.72 15.20 8.24
CA LEU A 27 -14.75 15.78 9.12
C LEU A 27 -16.16 15.66 8.55
N ASP A 28 -16.29 15.73 7.23
CA ASP A 28 -17.57 15.65 6.54
C ASP A 28 -18.04 14.20 6.30
N ASN A 29 -17.17 13.24 6.56
CA ASN A 29 -17.52 11.83 6.47
C ASN A 29 -17.35 11.16 7.83
N PRO A 30 -18.41 11.09 8.63
CA PRO A 30 -18.39 10.42 9.93
C PRO A 30 -18.30 8.89 9.82
N ARG A 31 -18.14 8.34 8.62
CA ARG A 31 -17.96 6.92 8.42
C ARG A 31 -16.58 6.53 8.91
N GLY A 32 -16.54 5.60 9.84
CA GLY A 32 -15.40 4.76 10.02
C GLY A 32 -15.28 3.79 8.83
N GLY A 33 -14.12 3.20 8.66
CA GLY A 33 -13.92 2.12 7.69
C GLY A 33 -14.57 0.82 8.13
N TRP A 34 -14.40 -0.22 7.36
CA TRP A 34 -14.94 -1.56 7.64
C TRP A 34 -13.89 -2.49 8.27
N ASN A 35 -12.64 -2.09 8.28
CA ASN A 35 -11.50 -2.88 8.77
C ASN A 35 -11.45 -4.33 8.25
N GLY A 36 -11.97 -4.55 7.04
CA GLY A 36 -12.16 -5.89 6.48
C GLY A 36 -10.99 -6.41 5.64
N ILE A 37 -10.07 -5.54 5.23
CA ILE A 37 -8.97 -5.91 4.33
C ILE A 37 -7.66 -5.27 4.81
N HIS A 38 -6.62 -6.07 4.81
CA HIS A 38 -5.24 -5.62 4.98
C HIS A 38 -4.33 -6.27 3.93
N LEU A 39 -3.14 -5.75 3.76
CA LEU A 39 -2.12 -6.42 2.95
C LEU A 39 -1.71 -7.73 3.62
N SER A 40 -1.42 -8.74 2.81
CA SER A 40 -0.82 -9.97 3.33
C SER A 40 0.44 -9.62 4.10
N PRO A 41 0.52 -9.97 5.40
CA PRO A 41 1.70 -9.68 6.19
C PRO A 41 2.95 -10.34 5.62
N SER A 42 4.08 -9.68 5.76
CA SER A 42 5.36 -10.20 5.29
C SER A 42 5.96 -11.20 6.27
N ARG A 43 5.45 -11.23 7.51
CA ARG A 43 6.00 -12.06 8.59
C ARG A 43 4.97 -13.00 9.18
N ASP A 44 5.46 -14.20 9.57
CA ASP A 44 4.69 -15.17 10.31
C ASP A 44 4.54 -14.76 11.80
N LEU A 45 3.93 -15.61 12.58
CA LEU A 45 3.71 -15.43 14.01
C LEU A 45 4.99 -15.29 14.82
N GLY A 46 6.05 -15.94 14.39
CA GLY A 46 7.37 -15.87 15.02
C GLY A 46 8.18 -14.65 14.60
N GLY A 47 7.60 -13.77 13.75
CA GLY A 47 8.30 -12.61 13.22
C GLY A 47 9.25 -12.91 12.07
N ASN A 48 9.27 -14.15 11.55
CA ASN A 48 10.12 -14.53 10.43
C ASN A 48 9.47 -14.12 9.11
N LEU A 49 10.27 -13.64 8.18
CA LEU A 49 9.78 -13.37 6.83
C LEU A 49 9.23 -14.65 6.18
N TYR A 50 8.07 -14.53 5.58
CA TYR A 50 7.56 -15.60 4.74
C TYR A 50 8.49 -15.85 3.56
N THR A 51 8.69 -17.13 3.27
CA THR A 51 9.54 -17.57 2.16
C THR A 51 8.84 -17.59 0.81
N TYR A 52 7.57 -17.23 0.74
CA TYR A 52 6.89 -17.22 -0.55
C TYR A 52 7.43 -16.11 -1.44
N LYS A 53 7.60 -16.44 -2.70
CA LYS A 53 8.03 -15.49 -3.71
C LYS A 53 7.09 -14.30 -3.90
N LEU A 54 5.81 -14.47 -3.58
CA LEU A 54 4.74 -13.50 -3.88
C LEU A 54 4.08 -12.90 -2.64
N GLY A 55 4.48 -13.33 -1.45
CA GLY A 55 3.93 -12.83 -0.19
C GLY A 55 4.58 -11.52 0.25
N GLY A 56 3.94 -10.83 1.19
CA GLY A 56 4.49 -9.68 1.87
C GLY A 56 4.75 -8.47 0.98
N PRO A 57 3.72 -7.84 0.39
CA PRO A 57 3.92 -6.73 -0.55
C PRO A 57 4.70 -5.56 0.07
N TYR A 58 4.58 -5.30 1.36
CA TYR A 58 5.31 -4.21 2.03
C TYR A 58 6.83 -4.41 2.00
N GLU A 59 7.32 -5.59 2.33
CA GLU A 59 8.77 -5.88 2.35
C GLU A 59 9.41 -5.91 0.95
N LYS A 60 8.60 -5.95 -0.10
CA LYS A 60 9.08 -5.83 -1.46
C LYS A 60 9.45 -4.41 -1.87
N PHE A 61 9.02 -3.41 -1.11
CA PHE A 61 9.47 -2.04 -1.28
C PHE A 61 10.82 -1.83 -0.58
N SER A 62 11.74 -1.16 -1.24
CA SER A 62 12.97 -0.67 -0.60
C SER A 62 12.65 0.38 0.46
N ASP A 63 13.46 0.45 1.51
CA ASP A 63 13.32 1.49 2.53
C ASP A 63 13.59 2.91 1.99
N ASP A 64 14.32 3.02 0.89
CA ASP A 64 14.52 4.28 0.17
C ASP A 64 13.34 4.68 -0.73
N ASP A 65 12.35 3.80 -0.94
CA ASP A 65 11.20 4.07 -1.79
C ASP A 65 10.20 4.97 -1.06
N PHE A 66 9.92 6.15 -1.61
CA PHE A 66 8.97 7.09 -1.02
C PHE A 66 7.59 6.49 -0.80
N ARG A 67 7.18 5.51 -1.59
CA ARG A 67 5.90 4.82 -1.45
C ARG A 67 5.84 3.96 -0.19
N LYS A 68 6.99 3.42 0.29
CA LYS A 68 7.06 2.62 1.52
C LYS A 68 6.85 3.44 2.78
N GLN A 69 7.06 4.74 2.71
CA GLN A 69 6.94 5.60 3.88
C GLN A 69 5.52 5.58 4.46
N PRO A 70 5.36 5.83 5.77
CA PRO A 70 4.06 6.01 6.37
C PRO A 70 3.27 7.10 5.64
N PHE A 71 1.98 6.84 5.43
CA PHE A 71 1.10 7.82 4.82
C PHE A 71 1.03 9.07 5.70
N ARG A 72 1.23 10.21 5.08
CA ARG A 72 1.07 11.53 5.70
C ARG A 72 0.59 12.53 4.68
N THR A 73 -0.03 13.59 5.16
CA THR A 73 -0.48 14.69 4.31
C THR A 73 0.29 15.96 4.60
N THR A 74 0.39 16.78 3.59
CA THR A 74 0.94 18.14 3.66
C THR A 74 -0.11 19.11 3.14
N PRO A 75 0.06 20.43 3.29
CA PRO A 75 -0.89 21.40 2.75
C PRO A 75 -1.15 21.31 1.24
N THR A 76 -0.24 20.72 0.49
CA THR A 76 -0.29 20.67 -0.97
C THR A 76 -0.23 19.27 -1.56
N ALA A 77 0.03 18.24 -0.72
CA ALA A 77 0.25 16.89 -1.19
C ALA A 77 0.02 15.87 -0.08
N TYR A 78 0.15 14.61 -0.45
CA TYR A 78 0.31 13.50 0.50
C TYR A 78 1.53 12.66 0.07
N GLU A 79 2.12 11.98 1.02
CA GLU A 79 3.33 11.18 0.85
C GLU A 79 3.14 9.81 1.49
N GLY A 80 3.87 8.83 0.99
CA GLY A 80 3.76 7.46 1.45
C GLY A 80 2.43 6.80 1.10
N PHE A 81 2.38 5.48 1.24
CA PHE A 81 1.16 4.72 0.93
C PHE A 81 0.64 3.92 2.11
N PHE A 82 1.42 3.75 3.15
CA PHE A 82 1.13 2.74 4.17
C PHE A 82 0.70 3.34 5.49
N LEU A 83 -0.35 2.77 6.06
CA LEU A 83 -0.69 2.94 7.45
C LEU A 83 -0.01 1.81 8.22
N ILE A 84 1.00 2.17 8.98
CA ILE A 84 1.82 1.27 9.79
C ILE A 84 2.18 1.96 11.11
N GLY A 85 2.36 1.19 12.16
CA GLY A 85 2.62 1.72 13.50
C GLY A 85 1.39 2.32 14.16
N GLN A 86 1.58 3.17 15.14
CA GLN A 86 0.52 3.86 15.86
C GLN A 86 -0.33 4.71 14.92
N GLN A 87 -1.64 4.59 15.05
CA GLN A 87 -2.58 5.34 14.24
C GLN A 87 -3.14 6.53 15.03
N TYR A 88 -3.24 7.67 14.34
CA TYR A 88 -3.74 8.93 14.90
C TYR A 88 -4.93 9.43 14.12
N ALA A 89 -5.84 10.12 14.80
CA ALA A 89 -6.95 10.77 14.17
C ALA A 89 -6.46 11.83 13.16
N PHE A 90 -7.21 11.95 12.08
CA PHE A 90 -6.90 12.89 11.02
C PHE A 90 -7.91 14.06 11.03
N ASP A 91 -7.43 15.29 11.04
CA ASP A 91 -8.27 16.48 11.07
C ASP A 91 -7.85 17.48 10.00
N TYR A 92 -8.62 17.54 8.92
CA TYR A 92 -8.42 18.51 7.85
C TYR A 92 -8.67 19.97 8.28
N SER A 93 -9.45 20.22 9.36
CA SER A 93 -9.74 21.57 9.81
C SER A 93 -8.54 22.28 10.42
N LYS A 94 -7.56 21.52 10.89
CA LYS A 94 -6.33 22.02 11.52
C LYS A 94 -5.14 22.13 10.55
N GLY A 95 -5.43 22.10 9.25
CA GLY A 95 -4.39 21.98 8.25
C GLY A 95 -4.04 20.50 8.00
N TYR A 96 -3.76 20.11 6.83
CA TYR A 96 -3.51 18.73 6.41
C TYR A 96 -2.56 18.01 7.37
N GLY A 97 -3.06 17.14 8.24
CA GLY A 97 -2.22 16.40 9.14
C GLY A 97 -2.94 15.49 10.12
N PHE A 98 -2.18 14.58 10.68
CA PHE A 98 -2.62 13.81 11.82
C PHE A 98 -2.61 14.69 13.06
N THR A 99 -3.59 14.46 13.94
CA THR A 99 -3.62 15.05 15.27
C THR A 99 -2.72 14.22 16.20
N ASP A 100 -2.60 14.68 17.45
CA ASP A 100 -1.96 13.88 18.52
C ASP A 100 -2.94 12.91 19.19
N GLU A 101 -4.17 12.83 18.71
CA GLU A 101 -5.20 11.94 19.24
C GLU A 101 -5.00 10.54 18.69
N GLU A 102 -4.67 9.60 19.57
CA GLU A 102 -4.52 8.19 19.23
C GLU A 102 -5.88 7.58 18.88
N ILE A 103 -5.92 6.81 17.81
CA ILE A 103 -7.07 5.95 17.51
C ILE A 103 -6.95 4.71 18.38
N LEU A 104 -8.03 4.38 19.08
CA LEU A 104 -8.13 3.16 19.87
C LEU A 104 -8.80 2.06 19.05
N GLY A 105 -8.48 0.83 19.35
CA GLY A 105 -9.21 -0.34 18.91
C GLY A 105 -10.59 -0.41 19.53
N THR A 106 -11.31 -1.49 19.26
CA THR A 106 -12.63 -1.69 19.85
C THR A 106 -12.57 -2.17 21.29
N GLU A 107 -13.74 -2.16 21.95
CA GLU A 107 -13.93 -2.76 23.26
C GLU A 107 -13.56 -4.26 23.25
N GLU A 108 -13.80 -4.96 22.15
CA GLU A 108 -13.41 -6.37 21.98
C GLU A 108 -11.89 -6.56 22.09
N TRP A 109 -11.13 -5.54 21.70
CA TRP A 109 -9.68 -5.49 21.79
C TRP A 109 -9.19 -4.60 22.94
N ASN A 110 -9.95 -4.48 24.00
CA ASN A 110 -9.63 -3.74 25.24
C ASN A 110 -9.38 -2.24 25.04
N ASN A 111 -9.82 -1.65 23.94
CA ASN A 111 -9.56 -0.26 23.59
C ASN A 111 -8.06 0.11 23.60
N GLU A 112 -7.20 -0.84 23.29
CA GLU A 112 -5.77 -0.58 23.16
C GLU A 112 -5.49 0.35 21.97
N PRO A 113 -4.38 1.11 21.99
CA PRO A 113 -4.00 1.94 20.87
C PRO A 113 -3.92 1.13 19.56
N LEU A 114 -4.49 1.67 18.49
CA LEU A 114 -4.49 1.01 17.19
C LEU A 114 -3.10 1.12 16.56
N PHE A 115 -2.40 0.00 16.54
CA PHE A 115 -1.03 -0.09 16.06
C PHE A 115 -0.90 -1.16 14.97
N TYR A 116 -0.77 -0.76 13.71
CA TYR A 116 -0.68 -1.70 12.60
C TYR A 116 0.73 -2.28 12.44
N VAL A 117 0.79 -3.61 12.30
CA VAL A 117 2.05 -4.37 12.20
C VAL A 117 2.05 -5.24 10.95
N ASP A 118 3.16 -5.27 10.24
CA ASP A 118 3.34 -6.15 9.06
C ASP A 118 3.63 -7.61 9.48
N GLN A 119 2.77 -8.12 10.32
CA GLN A 119 2.86 -9.46 10.90
C GLN A 119 1.47 -10.01 11.15
N VAL A 120 1.34 -11.34 11.09
CA VAL A 120 0.17 -12.03 11.58
C VAL A 120 0.29 -12.15 13.09
N GLY A 121 -0.73 -11.73 13.85
CA GLY A 121 -0.62 -11.88 15.30
C GLY A 121 -1.72 -11.20 16.09
N ARG A 122 -1.70 -11.46 17.38
CA ARG A 122 -2.46 -10.74 18.40
C ARG A 122 -1.52 -9.72 19.03
N PHE A 123 -1.94 -8.47 19.05
CA PHE A 123 -1.10 -7.34 19.49
C PHE A 123 -1.64 -6.63 20.73
N SER A 124 -2.91 -6.85 21.08
CA SER A 124 -3.54 -6.29 22.28
C SER A 124 -2.94 -6.79 23.59
N GLU A 125 -2.24 -7.92 23.55
CA GLU A 125 -1.56 -8.50 24.72
C GLU A 125 -0.07 -8.10 24.81
N GLY A 126 0.37 -7.11 24.04
CA GLY A 126 1.76 -6.68 23.97
C GLY A 126 2.67 -7.62 23.19
N ALA A 127 3.99 -7.45 23.33
CA ALA A 127 4.98 -8.23 22.59
C ALA A 127 4.88 -9.75 22.83
N GLU A 128 4.41 -10.17 23.99
CA GLU A 128 4.15 -11.58 24.30
C GLU A 128 2.97 -12.15 23.53
N GLY A 129 2.00 -11.32 23.18
CA GLY A 129 0.83 -11.68 22.36
C GLY A 129 1.23 -12.09 20.95
N LEU A 130 2.30 -11.52 20.41
CA LEU A 130 2.86 -11.87 19.11
C LEU A 130 3.24 -13.35 19.00
N ALA A 131 3.63 -13.97 20.10
CA ALA A 131 4.09 -15.37 20.13
C ALA A 131 2.94 -16.39 20.22
N LYS A 132 1.71 -15.97 20.47
CA LYS A 132 0.60 -16.89 20.79
C LYS A 132 -0.21 -17.37 19.59
N GLY A 133 0.22 -17.07 18.40
CA GLY A 133 -0.35 -17.69 17.22
C GLY A 133 -1.66 -17.12 16.78
N SER A 134 -1.61 -16.25 15.79
CA SER A 134 -2.77 -15.87 15.04
C SER A 134 -2.73 -16.50 13.66
N HIS A 135 -3.82 -17.02 13.23
CA HIS A 135 -4.12 -17.28 11.83
C HIS A 135 -5.30 -16.40 11.42
N VAL A 136 -5.76 -16.57 10.20
CA VAL A 136 -6.86 -15.76 9.64
C VAL A 136 -8.09 -15.69 10.56
N GLU A 137 -8.33 -16.75 11.34
CA GLU A 137 -9.48 -16.83 12.27
C GLU A 137 -9.21 -16.14 13.62
N THR A 138 -7.98 -15.79 13.93
CA THR A 138 -7.59 -15.22 15.22
C THR A 138 -6.76 -13.94 15.07
N GLY A 139 -6.70 -13.38 13.85
CA GLY A 139 -6.08 -12.09 13.60
C GLY A 139 -6.87 -10.97 14.26
N GLU A 140 -6.18 -10.06 14.89
CA GLU A 140 -6.76 -8.87 15.49
C GLU A 140 -6.90 -7.74 14.47
N GLU A 141 -7.64 -6.71 14.84
CA GLU A 141 -7.80 -5.50 14.03
C GLU A 141 -6.48 -4.76 13.74
N ASN A 142 -5.45 -5.04 14.51
CA ASN A 142 -4.08 -4.53 14.33
C ASN A 142 -3.24 -5.35 13.34
N SER A 143 -3.66 -6.55 12.98
CA SER A 143 -2.88 -7.44 12.12
C SER A 143 -2.79 -6.94 10.69
N GLY A 144 -1.59 -6.94 10.14
CA GLY A 144 -1.30 -6.49 8.79
C GLY A 144 -1.44 -4.99 8.59
N ILE A 145 -0.64 -4.44 7.72
CA ILE A 145 -0.69 -3.02 7.39
C ILE A 145 -1.77 -2.69 6.39
N ARG A 146 -2.17 -1.43 6.38
CA ARG A 146 -3.14 -0.89 5.43
C ARG A 146 -2.41 0.00 4.42
N PHE A 147 -3.01 0.23 3.26
CA PHE A 147 -2.46 1.19 2.32
C PHE A 147 -3.52 2.19 1.84
N ILE A 148 -3.07 3.40 1.53
CA ILE A 148 -3.91 4.46 0.99
C ILE A 148 -3.33 4.87 -0.36
N LYS A 149 -4.05 4.57 -1.44
CA LYS A 149 -3.70 5.04 -2.78
C LYS A 149 -4.61 6.16 -3.27
N PHE A 150 -5.84 6.15 -2.80
CA PHE A 150 -6.86 7.15 -3.15
C PHE A 150 -7.39 7.76 -1.84
N PRO A 151 -6.65 8.72 -1.24
CA PRO A 151 -7.04 9.32 0.03
C PRO A 151 -8.29 10.20 -0.14
N TRP A 152 -9.04 10.36 0.94
CA TRP A 152 -10.04 11.40 1.01
C TRP A 152 -9.35 12.76 0.96
N LEU A 153 -9.76 13.59 0.00
CA LEU A 153 -9.26 14.95 -0.11
C LEU A 153 -10.16 15.92 0.66
N PRO A 154 -9.63 17.08 1.09
CA PRO A 154 -10.41 18.06 1.88
C PRO A 154 -11.70 18.53 1.22
N GLU A 155 -11.71 18.58 -0.10
CA GLU A 155 -12.86 18.95 -0.91
C GLU A 155 -13.87 17.83 -1.11
N SER A 156 -13.55 16.60 -0.69
CA SER A 156 -14.48 15.47 -0.74
C SER A 156 -15.61 15.66 0.27
N LYS A 157 -16.85 15.52 -0.16
CA LYS A 157 -18.03 15.76 0.67
C LYS A 157 -18.92 14.53 0.73
N GLY A 158 -19.33 14.20 1.93
CA GLY A 158 -20.28 13.10 2.19
C GLY A 158 -19.74 11.77 1.68
N LEU A 159 -20.43 11.19 0.71
CA LEU A 159 -20.05 9.90 0.09
C LEU A 159 -19.17 10.03 -1.15
N PHE A 160 -18.79 11.24 -1.53
CA PHE A 160 -18.12 11.50 -2.79
C PHE A 160 -16.64 11.79 -2.59
N MET A 161 -15.80 11.02 -3.25
CA MET A 161 -14.37 11.27 -3.34
C MET A 161 -14.06 12.05 -4.61
N ASN A 162 -13.22 13.07 -4.51
CA ASN A 162 -12.81 13.88 -5.67
C ASN A 162 -11.57 13.32 -6.39
N ASN A 163 -11.18 12.10 -6.08
CA ASN A 163 -10.04 11.47 -6.72
C ASN A 163 -10.37 11.04 -8.13
N HIS A 164 -9.44 11.26 -9.03
CA HIS A 164 -9.50 10.66 -10.35
C HIS A 164 -8.95 9.24 -10.27
N VAL A 165 -9.67 8.33 -10.89
CA VAL A 165 -9.22 6.95 -11.06
C VAL A 165 -8.73 6.78 -12.49
N ALA A 166 -7.51 6.32 -12.63
CA ALA A 166 -6.94 6.02 -13.94
C ALA A 166 -7.33 4.61 -14.35
N GLU A 167 -8.05 4.49 -15.47
CA GLU A 167 -8.28 3.19 -16.10
C GLU A 167 -7.02 2.72 -16.84
N ILE A 168 -6.38 3.65 -17.53
CA ILE A 168 -5.10 3.44 -18.21
C ILE A 168 -4.24 4.68 -17.92
N ARG A 169 -3.01 4.47 -17.50
CA ARG A 169 -2.08 5.55 -17.23
C ARG A 169 -0.74 5.35 -17.94
N LEU A 170 -0.03 6.44 -18.15
CA LEU A 170 1.22 6.43 -18.94
C LEU A 170 2.25 5.42 -18.40
N SER A 171 2.35 5.26 -17.09
CA SER A 171 3.26 4.26 -16.49
C SER A 171 2.97 2.85 -17.01
N GLU A 172 1.69 2.49 -17.20
CA GLU A 172 1.30 1.19 -17.72
C GLU A 172 1.86 0.97 -19.13
N MET A 173 1.81 2.01 -19.97
CA MET A 173 2.38 1.92 -21.33
C MET A 173 3.89 1.67 -21.28
N TYR A 174 4.61 2.35 -20.39
CA TYR A 174 6.04 2.10 -20.21
C TYR A 174 6.32 0.67 -19.76
N TYR A 175 5.53 0.16 -18.82
CA TYR A 175 5.69 -1.20 -18.30
C TYR A 175 5.32 -2.29 -19.31
N ILE A 176 4.31 -2.05 -20.15
CA ILE A 176 3.98 -2.95 -21.28
C ILE A 176 5.14 -3.03 -22.26
N VAL A 177 5.72 -1.88 -22.66
CA VAL A 177 6.88 -1.86 -23.55
C VAL A 177 8.07 -2.54 -22.88
N ALA A 178 8.31 -2.26 -21.60
CA ALA A 178 9.37 -2.92 -20.84
C ALA A 178 9.21 -4.45 -20.82
N GLU A 179 7.99 -4.95 -20.61
CA GLU A 179 7.72 -6.38 -20.61
C GLU A 179 7.98 -7.01 -21.99
N CYS A 180 7.57 -6.35 -23.07
CA CYS A 180 7.84 -6.84 -24.41
C CYS A 180 9.37 -6.97 -24.64
N LEU A 181 10.12 -5.92 -24.35
CA LEU A 181 11.57 -5.91 -24.49
C LEU A 181 12.23 -6.98 -23.62
N PHE A 182 11.79 -7.13 -22.38
CA PHE A 182 12.31 -8.13 -21.46
C PHE A 182 12.10 -9.56 -21.98
N ARG A 183 10.91 -9.84 -22.52
CA ARG A 183 10.57 -11.16 -23.08
C ARG A 183 11.31 -11.46 -24.38
N GLU A 184 11.71 -10.44 -25.13
CA GLU A 184 12.57 -10.54 -26.32
C GLU A 184 14.06 -10.66 -25.97
N GLY A 185 14.42 -10.55 -24.69
CA GLY A 185 15.80 -10.64 -24.22
C GLY A 185 16.55 -9.30 -24.18
N ASP A 186 15.92 -8.20 -24.56
CA ASP A 186 16.48 -6.85 -24.41
C ASP A 186 16.26 -6.32 -22.99
N VAL A 187 17.03 -6.88 -22.05
CA VAL A 187 16.98 -6.49 -20.64
C VAL A 187 17.37 -5.02 -20.44
N ALA A 188 18.30 -4.50 -21.25
CA ALA A 188 18.74 -3.11 -21.14
C ALA A 188 17.64 -2.13 -21.58
N GLY A 189 16.96 -2.43 -22.68
CA GLY A 189 15.80 -1.66 -23.13
C GLY A 189 14.66 -1.69 -22.11
N ALA A 190 14.38 -2.87 -21.54
CA ALA A 190 13.37 -3.02 -20.49
C ALA A 190 13.72 -2.17 -19.24
N ALA A 191 14.96 -2.26 -18.77
CA ALA A 191 15.46 -1.48 -17.64
C ALA A 191 15.24 0.03 -17.84
N LYS A 192 15.58 0.53 -19.03
CA LYS A 192 15.37 1.94 -19.39
C LYS A 192 13.90 2.37 -19.30
N MET A 193 12.97 1.53 -19.79
CA MET A 193 11.56 1.84 -19.73
C MET A 193 11.03 1.85 -18.29
N LEU A 194 11.44 0.88 -17.47
CA LEU A 194 11.07 0.85 -16.06
C LEU A 194 11.65 2.04 -15.29
N ASP A 195 12.90 2.35 -15.48
CA ASP A 195 13.60 3.43 -14.77
C ASP A 195 13.06 4.81 -15.11
N ALA A 196 12.55 5.02 -16.33
CA ALA A 196 11.86 6.25 -16.71
C ALA A 196 10.65 6.57 -15.78
N VAL A 197 10.00 5.54 -15.25
CA VAL A 197 8.89 5.67 -14.32
C VAL A 197 9.37 5.64 -12.86
N ARG A 198 10.24 4.69 -12.53
CA ARG A 198 10.67 4.39 -11.15
C ARG A 198 11.44 5.51 -10.48
N LYS A 199 12.23 6.26 -11.25
CA LYS A 199 13.12 7.31 -10.73
C LYS A 199 12.44 8.31 -9.80
N ARG A 200 11.17 8.61 -10.03
CA ARG A 200 10.39 9.54 -9.19
C ARG A 200 10.16 9.04 -7.76
N ASN A 201 10.31 7.71 -7.54
CA ASN A 201 9.99 7.08 -6.27
C ASN A 201 11.19 7.01 -5.31
N PHE A 202 12.36 7.50 -5.71
CA PHE A 202 13.59 7.41 -4.94
C PHE A 202 14.29 8.75 -4.78
N PRO A 203 14.99 8.98 -3.67
CA PRO A 203 15.87 10.14 -3.51
C PRO A 203 16.95 10.17 -4.61
N ALA A 204 17.29 11.36 -5.07
CA ALA A 204 18.24 11.54 -6.16
C ALA A 204 19.63 10.97 -5.86
N ASP A 205 20.06 11.09 -4.62
CA ASP A 205 21.36 10.58 -4.13
C ASP A 205 21.39 9.05 -3.96
N LYS A 206 20.21 8.41 -3.90
CA LYS A 206 20.06 6.95 -3.80
C LYS A 206 19.73 6.29 -5.13
N TRP A 207 19.34 7.07 -6.13
CA TRP A 207 18.82 6.56 -7.38
C TRP A 207 19.75 5.56 -8.09
N GLU A 208 21.06 5.81 -8.14
CA GLU A 208 21.98 4.93 -8.86
C GLU A 208 21.97 3.49 -8.33
N SER A 209 21.80 3.31 -7.02
CA SER A 209 21.71 1.98 -6.41
C SER A 209 20.41 1.26 -6.72
N HIS A 210 19.36 1.97 -7.09
CA HIS A 210 18.01 1.44 -7.38
C HIS A 210 17.71 1.35 -8.88
N SER A 211 18.51 1.98 -9.72
CA SER A 211 18.35 1.95 -11.18
C SER A 211 18.67 0.56 -11.75
N TYR A 212 17.76 0.03 -12.54
CA TYR A 212 17.98 -1.21 -13.27
C TYR A 212 18.95 -1.00 -14.44
N GLU A 213 18.94 0.17 -15.10
CA GLU A 213 19.93 0.48 -16.14
C GLU A 213 21.36 0.42 -15.61
N LYS A 214 21.58 0.83 -14.36
CA LYS A 214 22.89 0.77 -13.70
C LYS A 214 23.20 -0.61 -13.13
N ASN A 215 22.20 -1.44 -12.91
CA ASN A 215 22.31 -2.72 -12.23
C ASN A 215 21.47 -3.79 -12.94
N LEU A 216 21.76 -4.08 -14.20
CA LEU A 216 20.94 -4.98 -15.04
C LEU A 216 20.73 -6.36 -14.43
N SER A 217 21.70 -6.88 -13.68
CA SER A 217 21.59 -8.19 -13.02
C SER A 217 20.50 -8.25 -11.94
N LYS A 218 20.02 -7.11 -11.46
CA LYS A 218 18.90 -7.05 -10.53
C LYS A 218 17.56 -7.29 -11.21
N LEU A 219 17.44 -6.97 -12.50
CA LEU A 219 16.20 -7.12 -13.24
C LEU A 219 16.02 -8.57 -13.70
N THR A 220 15.69 -9.42 -12.75
CA THR A 220 15.26 -10.80 -13.00
C THR A 220 13.76 -10.86 -13.31
N GLU A 221 13.27 -12.02 -13.71
CA GLU A 221 11.85 -12.25 -13.93
C GLU A 221 11.03 -12.02 -12.64
N ASP A 222 11.51 -12.55 -11.50
CA ASP A 222 10.85 -12.37 -10.21
C ASP A 222 10.82 -10.89 -9.80
N GLU A 223 11.92 -10.17 -10.01
CA GLU A 223 11.99 -8.73 -9.72
C GLU A 223 11.07 -7.91 -10.64
N PHE A 224 10.96 -8.28 -11.91
CA PHE A 224 10.03 -7.63 -12.83
C PHE A 224 8.58 -7.76 -12.34
N VAL A 225 8.18 -8.97 -11.94
CA VAL A 225 6.86 -9.25 -11.39
C VAL A 225 6.60 -8.51 -10.08
N ASP A 226 7.63 -8.37 -9.24
CA ASP A 226 7.53 -7.59 -8.00
C ASP A 226 7.44 -6.10 -8.28
N GLU A 227 8.15 -5.59 -9.28
CA GLU A 227 8.05 -4.17 -9.67
C GLU A 227 6.66 -3.83 -10.25
N LEU A 228 6.05 -4.71 -11.03
CA LEU A 228 4.65 -4.58 -11.43
C LEU A 228 3.73 -4.46 -10.21
N GLY A 229 3.95 -5.31 -9.21
CA GLY A 229 3.19 -5.29 -7.96
C GLY A 229 3.36 -3.99 -7.16
N ARG A 230 4.56 -3.42 -7.14
CA ARG A 230 4.85 -2.13 -6.48
C ARG A 230 4.19 -0.96 -7.20
N GLU A 231 4.36 -0.89 -8.53
CA GLU A 231 3.84 0.24 -9.31
C GLU A 231 2.31 0.26 -9.33
N PHE A 232 1.69 -0.91 -9.49
CA PHE A 232 0.24 -1.04 -9.65
C PHE A 232 -0.48 -1.53 -8.39
N LEU A 233 0.13 -1.39 -7.21
CA LEU A 233 -0.52 -1.72 -5.94
C LEU A 233 -1.88 -1.00 -5.84
N GLY A 234 -2.95 -1.77 -5.62
CA GLY A 234 -4.30 -1.23 -5.50
C GLY A 234 -4.97 -0.82 -6.82
N GLU A 235 -4.35 -1.04 -7.97
CA GLU A 235 -4.89 -0.69 -9.29
C GLU A 235 -5.47 -1.90 -10.07
N ARG A 236 -5.77 -2.99 -9.39
CA ARG A 236 -6.39 -4.22 -9.95
C ARG A 236 -5.52 -5.02 -10.94
N HIS A 237 -4.27 -4.66 -11.15
CA HIS A 237 -3.38 -5.33 -12.10
C HIS A 237 -2.86 -6.68 -11.59
N ARG A 238 -2.58 -6.79 -10.28
CA ARG A 238 -1.81 -7.89 -9.70
C ARG A 238 -2.23 -9.29 -10.13
N ARG A 239 -3.54 -9.59 -10.08
CA ARG A 239 -4.05 -10.91 -10.45
C ARG A 239 -3.74 -11.25 -11.90
N THR A 240 -3.97 -10.31 -12.81
CA THR A 240 -3.71 -10.47 -14.24
C THR A 240 -2.23 -10.64 -14.53
N ASP A 241 -1.39 -9.84 -13.86
CA ASP A 241 0.06 -9.93 -13.98
C ASP A 241 0.57 -11.30 -13.51
N LEU A 242 0.12 -11.79 -12.37
CA LEU A 242 0.52 -13.10 -11.85
C LEU A 242 0.12 -14.24 -12.80
N ILE A 243 -1.08 -14.18 -13.40
CA ILE A 243 -1.52 -15.16 -14.39
C ILE A 243 -0.61 -15.08 -15.63
N ARG A 244 -0.38 -13.89 -16.16
CA ARG A 244 0.43 -13.66 -17.38
C ARG A 244 1.88 -14.10 -17.23
N TRP A 245 2.42 -14.01 -16.01
CA TRP A 245 3.76 -14.43 -15.65
C TRP A 245 3.83 -15.86 -15.07
N ASN A 246 2.73 -16.60 -15.10
CA ASN A 246 2.65 -17.95 -14.55
C ASN A 246 3.11 -18.03 -13.08
N ARG A 247 2.64 -17.09 -12.28
CA ARG A 247 2.94 -16.96 -10.84
C ARG A 247 1.68 -16.99 -9.96
N PHE A 248 0.53 -17.24 -10.57
CA PHE A 248 -0.76 -17.34 -9.88
C PHE A 248 -1.07 -18.79 -9.56
N GLY A 249 -1.02 -19.15 -8.27
CA GLY A 249 -1.29 -20.51 -7.79
C GLY A 249 -0.25 -21.00 -6.80
#